data_ae33dc7275ae9dbc8f61b1428916e8e3
#
_entry.id   ae33dc7275ae9dbc8f61b1428916e8e3
#
_cell.length_a   1.000
_cell.length_b   1.000
_cell.length_c   1.000
_cell.angle_alpha   90.00
_cell.angle_beta   90.00
_cell.angle_gamma   90.00
#
_symmetry.space_group_name_H-M   'P 1'
#
loop_
_entity.id
_entity.type
_entity.pdbx_description
1 polymer ?
#
loop_
_entity_poly.entity_id
_entity_poly.type
_entity_poly.pdbx_seq_one_letter_code
_entity_poly.pdbx_strand_id
1 'polypeptide(L)'
;MMSDEVFGCLLENLRAAKINRVRIGGGEPMLHPKCAEMLTNLAPLPRYLSVITNGQWQDPHHINEILLSGVNLIEISIDAGGAKVYEASRKNASYLRLIRNLRHMRALRDRLNSRTLIKARLMLRPSTRHLERSETLIWKRYADTVLPQLLLKHPDSEYDTDVFYAPVYDQHTAPVCTLPFKDLEVRPDGRVPICPAKGCAIDPAKQQFLGHICQDALLDIWNGPEFKAMRQAHRDRRGDILEGCKGCNYS
;
A
#
# COMPACT_ATOMS: atom_id res chain seq x y z
N MET A 1 11.79 2.39 10.27
CA MET A 1 12.28 2.26 8.88
C MET A 1 12.95 0.91 8.73
N MET A 2 12.99 0.35 7.52
CA MET A 2 13.71 -0.92 7.28
C MET A 2 15.21 -0.70 7.36
N SER A 3 15.93 -1.57 8.09
CA SER A 3 17.39 -1.51 8.15
C SER A 3 18.04 -2.09 6.89
N ASP A 4 19.31 -1.78 6.66
CA ASP A 4 20.09 -2.35 5.54
C ASP A 4 20.17 -3.89 5.63
N GLU A 5 20.27 -4.43 6.85
CA GLU A 5 20.29 -5.88 7.11
C GLU A 5 18.99 -6.54 6.66
N VAL A 6 17.83 -6.04 7.14
CA VAL A 6 16.52 -6.57 6.77
C VAL A 6 16.27 -6.41 5.26
N PHE A 7 16.73 -5.31 4.68
CA PHE A 7 16.64 -5.10 3.24
C PHE A 7 17.50 -6.10 2.45
N GLY A 8 18.68 -6.42 2.94
CA GLY A 8 19.53 -7.49 2.38
C GLY A 8 18.82 -8.85 2.36
N CYS A 9 18.26 -9.25 3.52
CA CYS A 9 17.44 -10.47 3.62
C CYS A 9 16.26 -10.46 2.64
N LEU A 10 15.59 -9.32 2.47
CA LEU A 10 14.48 -9.16 1.53
C LEU A 10 14.94 -9.40 0.08
N LEU A 11 16.06 -8.80 -0.33
CA LEU A 11 16.60 -8.97 -1.68
C LEU A 11 16.95 -10.43 -2.00
N GLU A 12 17.58 -11.13 -1.06
CA GLU A 12 17.91 -12.55 -1.20
C GLU A 12 16.65 -13.41 -1.36
N ASN A 13 15.66 -13.19 -0.50
CA ASN A 13 14.38 -13.86 -0.57
C ASN A 13 13.64 -13.61 -1.89
N LEU A 14 13.62 -12.38 -2.39
CA LEU A 14 12.97 -12.03 -3.65
C LEU A 14 13.67 -12.67 -4.86
N ARG A 15 15.01 -12.76 -4.86
CA ARG A 15 15.77 -13.46 -5.90
C ARG A 15 15.41 -14.95 -5.94
N ALA A 16 15.35 -15.60 -4.77
CA ALA A 16 15.02 -17.02 -4.66
C ALA A 16 13.57 -17.31 -5.05
N ALA A 17 12.63 -16.47 -4.61
CA ALA A 17 11.19 -16.69 -4.77
C ALA A 17 10.64 -16.30 -6.15
N LYS A 18 11.38 -15.54 -6.99
CA LYS A 18 10.98 -15.08 -8.32
C LYS A 18 9.61 -14.39 -8.32
N ILE A 19 9.41 -13.48 -7.39
CA ILE A 19 8.14 -12.77 -7.20
C ILE A 19 7.83 -11.88 -8.41
N ASN A 20 6.60 -11.90 -8.89
CA ASN A 20 6.18 -11.12 -10.06
C ASN A 20 5.91 -9.65 -9.73
N ARG A 21 5.41 -9.35 -8.54
CA ARG A 21 5.02 -7.99 -8.14
C ARG A 21 5.53 -7.66 -6.75
N VAL A 22 6.15 -6.50 -6.63
CA VAL A 22 6.53 -5.91 -5.34
C VAL A 22 5.89 -4.53 -5.24
N ARG A 23 5.30 -4.25 -4.10
CA ARG A 23 4.73 -2.95 -3.78
C ARG A 23 5.34 -2.44 -2.49
N ILE A 24 5.96 -1.28 -2.56
CA ILE A 24 6.50 -0.58 -1.41
C ILE A 24 5.45 0.40 -0.89
N GLY A 25 5.11 0.28 0.37
CA GLY A 25 4.11 1.09 1.04
C GLY A 25 4.21 0.94 2.54
N GLY A 26 3.20 1.43 3.25
CA GLY A 26 3.18 1.41 4.72
C GLY A 26 4.03 2.54 5.30
N GLY A 27 3.43 3.42 6.10
CA GLY A 27 4.03 4.70 6.43
C GLY A 27 4.23 5.56 5.18
N GLU A 28 5.38 6.24 5.10
CA GLU A 28 5.75 7.05 3.92
C GLU A 28 7.14 6.64 3.44
N PRO A 29 7.26 5.91 2.32
CA PRO A 29 8.55 5.44 1.81
C PRO A 29 9.53 6.57 1.48
N MET A 30 9.02 7.72 1.01
CA MET A 30 9.85 8.88 0.65
C MET A 30 10.55 9.53 1.85
N LEU A 31 10.22 9.15 3.09
CA LEU A 31 10.95 9.56 4.29
C LEU A 31 12.20 8.71 4.54
N HIS A 32 12.34 7.57 3.86
CA HIS A 32 13.52 6.73 4.01
C HIS A 32 14.69 7.36 3.23
N PRO A 33 15.83 7.66 3.87
CA PRO A 33 16.96 8.36 3.23
C PRO A 33 17.52 7.58 2.02
N LYS A 34 17.44 6.26 2.05
CA LYS A 34 17.90 5.37 0.97
C LYS A 34 16.77 4.86 0.07
N CYS A 35 15.60 5.52 0.04
CA CYS A 35 14.44 5.01 -0.71
C CYS A 35 14.76 4.77 -2.19
N ALA A 36 15.40 5.73 -2.85
CA ALA A 36 15.77 5.61 -4.26
C ALA A 36 16.78 4.48 -4.52
N GLU A 37 17.80 4.34 -3.68
CA GLU A 37 18.78 3.25 -3.73
C GLU A 37 18.08 1.88 -3.55
N MET A 38 17.20 1.76 -2.57
CA MET A 38 16.43 0.54 -2.33
C MET A 38 15.55 0.19 -3.53
N LEU A 39 14.86 1.16 -4.12
CA LEU A 39 14.06 0.95 -5.33
C LEU A 39 14.92 0.51 -6.51
N THR A 40 16.11 1.10 -6.69
CA THR A 40 17.06 0.71 -7.75
C THR A 40 17.50 -0.73 -7.60
N ASN A 41 17.79 -1.17 -6.37
CA ASN A 41 18.18 -2.54 -6.08
C ASN A 41 17.03 -3.54 -6.24
N LEU A 42 15.79 -3.10 -5.98
CA LEU A 42 14.59 -3.91 -6.15
C LEU A 42 14.15 -4.04 -7.61
N ALA A 43 14.28 -2.99 -8.41
CA ALA A 43 13.67 -2.90 -9.74
C ALA A 43 13.98 -4.09 -10.69
N PRO A 44 15.18 -4.70 -10.68
CA PRO A 44 15.45 -5.84 -11.55
C PRO A 44 14.86 -7.17 -11.07
N LEU A 45 14.34 -7.26 -9.84
CA LEU A 45 13.91 -8.55 -9.26
C LEU A 45 12.46 -8.92 -9.63
N PRO A 46 11.42 -8.08 -9.42
CA PRO A 46 10.07 -8.39 -9.87
C PRO A 46 9.85 -7.94 -11.31
N ARG A 47 8.82 -8.50 -11.94
CA ARG A 47 8.34 -7.97 -13.22
C ARG A 47 7.71 -6.59 -13.09
N TYR A 48 7.22 -6.25 -11.91
CA TYR A 48 6.50 -5.02 -11.64
C TYR A 48 6.78 -4.51 -10.23
N LEU A 49 7.41 -3.35 -10.15
CA LEU A 49 7.68 -2.64 -8.91
C LEU A 49 6.82 -1.39 -8.81
N SER A 50 6.13 -1.21 -7.70
CA SER A 50 5.35 -0.01 -7.42
C SER A 50 5.67 0.57 -6.05
N VAL A 51 5.52 1.89 -5.92
CA VAL A 51 5.65 2.61 -4.65
C VAL A 51 4.41 3.46 -4.40
N ILE A 52 3.93 3.46 -3.14
CA ILE A 52 2.82 4.31 -2.69
C ILE A 52 3.39 5.42 -1.83
N THR A 53 2.99 6.66 -2.10
CA THR A 53 3.44 7.84 -1.36
C THR A 53 2.28 8.81 -1.12
N ASN A 54 2.43 9.67 -0.12
CA ASN A 54 1.50 10.78 0.14
C ASN A 54 1.75 12.02 -0.74
N GLY A 55 2.83 12.02 -1.53
CA GLY A 55 3.17 13.14 -2.42
C GLY A 55 3.75 14.37 -1.70
N GLN A 56 4.14 14.27 -0.43
CA GLN A 56 4.56 15.39 0.41
C GLN A 56 6.08 15.55 0.55
N TRP A 57 6.88 15.00 -0.36
CA TRP A 57 8.33 15.19 -0.32
C TRP A 57 8.71 16.68 -0.39
N GLN A 58 9.79 17.03 0.31
CA GLN A 58 10.26 18.41 0.39
C GLN A 58 11.38 18.70 -0.62
N ASP A 59 12.24 17.71 -0.87
CA ASP A 59 13.33 17.83 -1.83
C ASP A 59 12.88 17.33 -3.23
N PRO A 60 12.85 18.21 -4.24
CA PRO A 60 12.55 17.82 -5.62
C PRO A 60 13.57 16.84 -6.23
N HIS A 61 14.82 16.83 -5.78
CA HIS A 61 15.84 15.92 -6.29
C HIS A 61 15.51 14.47 -5.99
N HIS A 62 14.89 14.20 -4.87
CA HIS A 62 14.49 12.86 -4.47
C HIS A 62 13.60 12.16 -5.50
N ILE A 63 12.67 12.88 -6.11
CA ILE A 63 11.79 12.30 -7.14
C ILE A 63 12.53 11.99 -8.44
N ASN A 64 13.61 12.71 -8.75
CA ASN A 64 14.44 12.40 -9.91
C ASN A 64 15.08 11.01 -9.75
N GLU A 65 15.68 10.75 -8.61
CA GLU A 65 16.29 9.45 -8.30
C GLU A 65 15.27 8.31 -8.33
N ILE A 66 14.07 8.55 -7.79
CA ILE A 66 12.98 7.57 -7.83
C ILE A 66 12.53 7.25 -9.27
N LEU A 67 12.40 8.27 -10.13
CA LEU A 67 12.04 8.06 -11.53
C LEU A 67 13.15 7.32 -12.33
N LEU A 68 14.40 7.47 -11.93
CA LEU A 68 15.54 6.78 -12.52
C LEU A 68 15.76 5.37 -11.95
N SER A 69 15.16 5.03 -10.81
CA SER A 69 15.33 3.74 -10.13
C SER A 69 14.78 2.55 -10.91
N GLY A 70 13.96 2.77 -11.93
CA GLY A 70 13.28 1.70 -12.67
C GLY A 70 11.93 1.27 -12.11
N VAL A 71 11.37 2.04 -11.16
CA VAL A 71 10.02 1.79 -10.66
C VAL A 71 8.97 1.89 -11.78
N ASN A 72 8.04 0.94 -11.84
CA ASN A 72 7.03 0.90 -12.91
C ASN A 72 5.83 1.81 -12.62
N LEU A 73 5.50 2.00 -11.33
CA LEU A 73 4.33 2.76 -10.93
C LEU A 73 4.58 3.52 -9.63
N ILE A 74 4.25 4.80 -9.64
CA ILE A 74 4.15 5.64 -8.42
C ILE A 74 2.67 5.91 -8.17
N GLU A 75 2.16 5.42 -7.04
CA GLU A 75 0.77 5.65 -6.60
C GLU A 75 0.74 6.78 -5.58
N ILE A 76 -0.02 7.83 -5.86
CA ILE A 76 -0.15 8.99 -4.97
C ILE A 76 -1.47 8.90 -4.23
N SER A 77 -1.43 8.90 -2.92
CA SER A 77 -2.64 8.90 -2.08
C SER A 77 -3.18 10.30 -1.92
N ILE A 78 -4.41 10.54 -2.38
CA ILE A 78 -5.07 11.85 -2.41
C ILE A 78 -6.45 11.72 -1.77
N ASP A 79 -6.86 12.70 -0.96
CA ASP A 79 -8.23 12.78 -0.46
C ASP A 79 -9.01 13.82 -1.27
N ALA A 80 -10.22 13.49 -1.67
CA ALA A 80 -11.13 14.39 -2.39
C ALA A 80 -11.65 15.52 -1.49
N GLY A 81 -12.04 16.64 -2.08
CA GLY A 81 -12.66 17.78 -1.38
C GLY A 81 -11.79 19.03 -1.32
N GLY A 82 -10.72 19.09 -2.12
CA GLY A 82 -9.85 20.27 -2.23
C GLY A 82 -8.99 20.51 -0.99
N ALA A 83 -8.34 21.70 -0.95
CA ALA A 83 -7.33 22.01 0.07
C ALA A 83 -7.81 21.86 1.51
N LYS A 84 -8.99 22.41 1.82
CA LYS A 84 -9.53 22.41 3.19
C LYS A 84 -9.75 20.98 3.73
N VAL A 85 -10.34 20.10 2.92
CA VAL A 85 -10.60 18.71 3.32
C VAL A 85 -9.30 17.92 3.37
N TYR A 86 -8.44 18.07 2.36
CA TYR A 86 -7.16 17.38 2.30
C TYR A 86 -6.27 17.67 3.50
N GLU A 87 -6.11 18.97 3.86
CA GLU A 87 -5.25 19.39 4.98
C GLU A 87 -5.87 19.05 6.36
N ALA A 88 -7.19 19.01 6.45
CA ALA A 88 -7.87 18.54 7.66
C ALA A 88 -7.74 17.03 7.87
N SER A 89 -7.74 16.24 6.79
CA SER A 89 -7.66 14.77 6.86
C SER A 89 -6.23 14.26 7.01
N ARG A 90 -5.22 15.02 6.57
CA ARG A 90 -3.81 14.63 6.56
C ARG A 90 -2.96 15.58 7.39
N LYS A 91 -2.65 15.14 8.59
CA LYS A 91 -1.80 15.91 9.52
C LYS A 91 -0.48 16.34 8.87
N ASN A 92 -0.16 17.62 8.94
CA ASN A 92 1.07 18.23 8.39
C ASN A 92 1.19 18.18 6.85
N ALA A 93 0.12 17.82 6.13
CA ALA A 93 0.11 17.89 4.68
C ALA A 93 -0.20 19.30 4.18
N SER A 94 0.28 19.61 2.96
CA SER A 94 -0.06 20.84 2.24
C SER A 94 -0.59 20.48 0.85
N TYR A 95 -1.79 20.93 0.53
CA TYR A 95 -2.41 20.71 -0.76
C TYR A 95 -1.64 21.40 -1.89
N LEU A 96 -1.12 22.59 -1.64
CA LEU A 96 -0.27 23.31 -2.62
C LEU A 96 1.04 22.55 -2.88
N ARG A 97 1.65 21.98 -1.83
CA ARG A 97 2.85 21.15 -2.00
C ARG A 97 2.54 19.91 -2.85
N LEU A 98 1.43 19.25 -2.59
CA LEU A 98 1.00 18.10 -3.39
C LEU A 98 0.89 18.48 -4.88
N ILE A 99 0.16 19.53 -5.21
CA ILE A 99 -0.01 20.01 -6.59
C ILE A 99 1.35 20.31 -7.25
N ARG A 100 2.20 21.06 -6.54
CA ARG A 100 3.53 21.41 -7.03
C ARG A 100 4.37 20.16 -7.30
N ASN A 101 4.37 19.22 -6.37
CA ASN A 101 5.14 18.00 -6.47
C ASN A 101 4.67 17.11 -7.62
N LEU A 102 3.35 16.97 -7.81
CA LEU A 102 2.81 16.20 -8.93
C LEU A 102 3.11 16.83 -10.29
N ARG A 103 3.00 18.15 -10.40
CA ARG A 103 3.40 18.88 -11.61
C ARG A 103 4.87 18.65 -11.94
N HIS A 104 5.72 18.80 -10.94
CA HIS A 104 7.17 18.61 -11.09
C HIS A 104 7.47 17.18 -11.51
N MET A 105 6.93 16.19 -10.81
CA MET A 105 7.12 14.77 -11.10
C MET A 105 6.70 14.42 -12.53
N ARG A 106 5.53 14.88 -12.97
CA ARG A 106 5.05 14.61 -14.33
C ARG A 106 5.98 15.23 -15.38
N ALA A 107 6.30 16.53 -15.23
CA ALA A 107 7.22 17.22 -16.15
C ALA A 107 8.60 16.57 -16.20
N LEU A 108 9.10 16.12 -15.05
CA LEU A 108 10.39 15.44 -14.95
C LEU A 108 10.34 14.06 -15.60
N ARG A 109 9.30 13.25 -15.32
CA ARG A 109 9.07 11.96 -15.95
C ARG A 109 9.09 12.08 -17.48
N ASP A 110 8.34 13.07 -18.03
CA ASP A 110 8.22 13.28 -19.45
C ASP A 110 9.57 13.73 -20.06
N ARG A 111 10.31 14.62 -19.37
CA ARG A 111 11.65 15.07 -19.80
C ARG A 111 12.67 13.94 -19.80
N LEU A 112 12.61 13.03 -18.80
CA LEU A 112 13.49 11.86 -18.70
C LEU A 112 13.07 10.72 -19.65
N ASN A 113 11.96 10.88 -20.35
CA ASN A 113 11.34 9.81 -21.14
C ASN A 113 11.17 8.51 -20.34
N SER A 114 10.88 8.63 -19.04
CA SER A 114 10.68 7.49 -18.13
C SER A 114 9.35 6.80 -18.41
N ARG A 115 9.36 5.47 -18.37
CA ARG A 115 8.16 4.64 -18.54
C ARG A 115 7.34 4.49 -17.26
N THR A 116 7.75 5.13 -16.16
CA THR A 116 7.05 5.10 -14.89
C THR A 116 5.64 5.68 -15.05
N LEU A 117 4.64 4.92 -14.68
CA LEU A 117 3.26 5.40 -14.61
C LEU A 117 3.02 6.16 -13.30
N ILE A 118 2.18 7.19 -13.37
CA ILE A 118 1.73 7.97 -12.22
C ILE A 118 0.25 7.70 -12.03
N LYS A 119 -0.14 7.20 -10.85
CA LYS A 119 -1.53 6.93 -10.50
C LYS A 119 -1.95 7.75 -9.30
N ALA A 120 -3.05 8.47 -9.40
CA ALA A 120 -3.72 9.09 -8.26
C ALA A 120 -4.73 8.10 -7.67
N ARG A 121 -4.56 7.74 -6.39
CA ARG A 121 -5.55 6.99 -5.61
C ARG A 121 -6.41 8.02 -4.87
N LEU A 122 -7.60 8.27 -5.42
CA LEU A 122 -8.51 9.29 -4.93
C LEU A 122 -9.41 8.71 -3.84
N MET A 123 -9.13 9.03 -2.59
CA MET A 123 -9.91 8.59 -1.46
C MET A 123 -11.18 9.42 -1.33
N LEU A 124 -12.33 8.76 -1.36
CA LEU A 124 -13.66 9.34 -1.23
C LEU A 124 -14.24 9.00 0.14
N ARG A 125 -14.76 10.02 0.80
CA ARG A 125 -15.54 9.93 2.04
C ARG A 125 -17.03 10.09 1.72
N PRO A 126 -17.96 9.72 2.60
CA PRO A 126 -19.38 10.00 2.44
C PRO A 126 -19.64 11.47 2.08
N SER A 127 -19.02 12.41 2.78
CA SER A 127 -19.14 13.86 2.54
C SER A 127 -18.58 14.33 1.20
N THR A 128 -17.63 13.61 0.61
CA THR A 128 -16.96 13.99 -0.66
C THR A 128 -17.33 13.09 -1.84
N ARG A 129 -18.15 12.08 -1.64
CA ARG A 129 -18.53 11.12 -2.70
C ARG A 129 -19.10 11.81 -3.95
N HIS A 130 -19.89 12.85 -3.77
CA HIS A 130 -20.48 13.62 -4.86
C HIS A 130 -19.46 14.34 -5.74
N LEU A 131 -18.22 14.51 -5.28
CA LEU A 131 -17.12 15.16 -6.00
C LEU A 131 -16.32 14.21 -6.89
N GLU A 132 -16.60 12.91 -6.89
CA GLU A 132 -15.80 11.89 -7.59
C GLU A 132 -15.48 12.26 -9.03
N ARG A 133 -16.49 12.69 -9.80
CA ARG A 133 -16.32 13.04 -11.23
C ARG A 133 -15.44 14.26 -11.41
N SER A 134 -15.70 15.34 -10.70
CA SER A 134 -14.96 16.60 -10.79
C SER A 134 -13.51 16.43 -10.33
N GLU A 135 -13.29 15.77 -9.20
CA GLU A 135 -11.96 15.49 -8.68
C GLU A 135 -11.17 14.56 -9.60
N THR A 136 -11.80 13.54 -10.17
CA THR A 136 -11.15 12.67 -11.17
C THR A 136 -10.64 13.49 -12.37
N LEU A 137 -11.42 14.46 -12.86
CA LEU A 137 -10.99 15.33 -13.96
C LEU A 137 -9.85 16.27 -13.58
N ILE A 138 -9.83 16.76 -12.34
CA ILE A 138 -8.74 17.59 -11.82
C ILE A 138 -7.45 16.78 -11.77
N TRP A 139 -7.46 15.58 -11.17
CA TRP A 139 -6.27 14.77 -10.94
C TRP A 139 -5.73 14.11 -12.21
N LYS A 140 -6.55 13.89 -13.24
CA LYS A 140 -6.08 13.47 -14.58
C LYS A 140 -5.10 14.46 -15.24
N ARG A 141 -5.03 15.71 -14.76
CA ARG A 141 -4.04 16.67 -15.23
C ARG A 141 -2.63 16.37 -14.72
N TYR A 142 -2.51 15.59 -13.66
CA TYR A 142 -1.26 15.31 -12.96
C TYR A 142 -0.87 13.82 -12.97
N ALA A 143 -1.82 12.93 -13.22
CA ALA A 143 -1.62 11.48 -13.23
C ALA A 143 -2.10 10.87 -14.54
N ASP A 144 -1.50 9.74 -14.92
CA ASP A 144 -1.90 8.96 -16.10
C ASP A 144 -3.24 8.26 -15.86
N THR A 145 -3.46 7.83 -14.61
CA THR A 145 -4.71 7.21 -14.18
C THR A 145 -5.16 7.76 -12.83
N VAL A 146 -6.47 7.82 -12.64
CA VAL A 146 -7.09 8.16 -11.35
C VAL A 146 -7.97 6.98 -10.93
N LEU A 147 -7.75 6.48 -9.73
CA LEU A 147 -8.53 5.37 -9.16
C LEU A 147 -9.31 5.88 -7.94
N PRO A 148 -10.62 6.15 -8.07
CA PRO A 148 -11.46 6.45 -6.93
C PRO A 148 -11.56 5.23 -6.00
N GLN A 149 -11.47 5.48 -4.70
CA GLN A 149 -11.59 4.48 -3.65
C GLN A 149 -12.44 5.02 -2.51
N LEU A 150 -13.30 4.19 -1.96
CA LEU A 150 -14.08 4.54 -0.77
C LEU A 150 -13.22 4.37 0.48
N LEU A 151 -13.25 5.36 1.37
CA LEU A 151 -12.66 5.22 2.68
C LEU A 151 -13.58 4.37 3.55
N LEU A 152 -13.25 3.09 3.65
CA LEU A 152 -13.99 2.15 4.48
C LEU A 152 -13.54 2.25 5.93
N LYS A 153 -14.49 2.09 6.86
CA LYS A 153 -14.18 2.02 8.28
C LYS A 153 -13.33 0.77 8.55
N HIS A 154 -12.16 1.00 9.15
CA HIS A 154 -11.37 -0.12 9.66
C HIS A 154 -11.97 -0.58 10.99
N PRO A 155 -12.11 -1.90 11.25
CA PRO A 155 -12.73 -2.42 12.47
C PRO A 155 -12.11 -1.86 13.77
N ASP A 156 -10.79 -1.63 13.74
CA ASP A 156 -10.02 -1.15 14.89
C ASP A 156 -9.84 0.38 14.92
N SER A 157 -10.52 1.15 14.05
CA SER A 157 -10.41 2.60 13.99
C SER A 157 -11.53 3.28 14.79
N GLU A 158 -11.14 3.98 15.84
CA GLU A 158 -12.06 4.80 16.64
C GLU A 158 -12.21 6.24 16.12
N TYR A 159 -11.31 6.67 15.22
CA TYR A 159 -11.09 8.09 14.94
C TYR A 159 -11.75 8.64 13.68
N ASP A 160 -12.37 7.81 12.86
CA ASP A 160 -12.92 8.28 11.58
C ASP A 160 -14.45 8.11 11.55
N THR A 161 -15.15 9.23 11.63
CA THR A 161 -16.63 9.27 11.61
C THR A 161 -17.19 9.46 10.20
N ASP A 162 -16.41 10.01 9.26
CA ASP A 162 -16.80 10.23 7.87
C ASP A 162 -16.23 9.12 6.97
N VAL A 163 -16.71 7.92 7.18
CA VAL A 163 -16.28 6.69 6.50
C VAL A 163 -17.46 5.88 6.02
N PHE A 164 -17.25 5.10 4.96
CA PHE A 164 -18.23 4.10 4.54
C PHE A 164 -18.10 2.85 5.40
N TYR A 165 -19.22 2.29 5.79
CA TYR A 165 -19.23 0.98 6.42
C TYR A 165 -19.22 -0.09 5.31
N ALA A 166 -18.35 -1.08 5.45
CA ALA A 166 -18.40 -2.23 4.58
C ALA A 166 -19.73 -2.97 4.79
N PRO A 167 -20.31 -3.57 3.75
CA PRO A 167 -21.50 -4.39 3.90
C PRO A 167 -21.25 -5.49 4.94
N VAL A 168 -22.19 -5.65 5.86
CA VAL A 168 -22.20 -6.80 6.77
C VAL A 168 -22.74 -7.98 5.97
N TYR A 169 -21.88 -8.93 5.64
CA TYR A 169 -22.28 -10.17 4.99
C TYR A 169 -22.56 -11.22 6.05
N ASP A 170 -23.61 -12.00 5.82
CA ASP A 170 -23.73 -13.31 6.47
C ASP A 170 -22.52 -14.16 6.08
N GLN A 171 -21.99 -14.94 7.04
CA GLN A 171 -20.80 -15.78 6.84
C GLN A 171 -20.94 -16.74 5.63
N HIS A 172 -22.16 -17.11 5.24
CA HIS A 172 -22.41 -17.97 4.08
C HIS A 172 -22.44 -17.21 2.74
N THR A 173 -22.69 -15.91 2.77
CA THR A 173 -22.78 -15.04 1.57
C THR A 173 -21.57 -14.12 1.44
N ALA A 174 -20.72 -14.02 2.47
CA ALA A 174 -19.50 -13.23 2.42
C ALA A 174 -18.59 -13.70 1.26
N PRO A 175 -18.06 -12.77 0.46
CA PRO A 175 -17.07 -13.14 -0.54
C PRO A 175 -15.83 -13.74 0.14
N VAL A 176 -15.23 -14.71 -0.52
CA VAL A 176 -13.99 -15.32 -0.02
C VAL A 176 -12.85 -14.30 -0.05
N CYS A 177 -12.20 -14.05 1.08
CA CYS A 177 -11.04 -13.17 1.10
C CYS A 177 -9.92 -13.71 0.21
N THR A 178 -9.45 -12.89 -0.72
CA THR A 178 -8.41 -13.29 -1.69
C THR A 178 -6.99 -12.96 -1.24
N LEU A 179 -6.81 -12.17 -0.19
CA LEU A 179 -5.49 -11.74 0.28
C LEU A 179 -4.55 -12.91 0.61
N PRO A 180 -4.99 -13.97 1.33
CA PRO A 180 -4.11 -15.11 1.64
C PRO A 180 -3.62 -15.90 0.42
N PHE A 181 -4.21 -15.65 -0.76
CA PHE A 181 -3.87 -16.34 -2.00
C PHE A 181 -3.02 -15.49 -2.96
N LYS A 182 -2.84 -14.20 -2.66
CA LYS A 182 -2.20 -13.25 -3.59
C LYS A 182 -1.08 -12.45 -2.95
N ASP A 183 -1.23 -12.09 -1.68
CA ASP A 183 -0.40 -11.06 -1.06
C ASP A 183 0.26 -11.58 0.22
N LEU A 184 1.54 -11.23 0.37
CA LEU A 184 2.31 -11.37 1.59
C LEU A 184 2.95 -10.02 1.89
N GLU A 185 2.87 -9.59 3.15
CA GLU A 185 3.53 -8.38 3.62
C GLU A 185 4.82 -8.73 4.35
N VAL A 186 5.85 -7.93 4.12
CA VAL A 186 7.07 -7.92 4.96
C VAL A 186 7.16 -6.57 5.64
N ARG A 187 7.20 -6.58 6.96
CA ARG A 187 7.31 -5.37 7.78
C ARG A 187 8.73 -4.81 7.75
N PRO A 188 8.92 -3.52 8.11
CA PRO A 188 10.26 -2.91 8.18
C PRO A 188 11.22 -3.62 9.13
N ASP A 189 10.72 -4.36 10.11
CA ASP A 189 11.49 -5.16 11.06
C ASP A 189 11.73 -6.60 10.59
N GLY A 190 11.36 -6.94 9.36
CA GLY A 190 11.55 -8.27 8.77
C GLY A 190 10.44 -9.28 9.08
N ARG A 191 9.53 -8.97 10.00
CA ARG A 191 8.43 -9.88 10.34
C ARG A 191 7.37 -9.94 9.25
N VAL A 192 6.77 -11.10 9.09
CA VAL A 192 5.70 -11.38 8.13
C VAL A 192 4.38 -11.54 8.89
N PRO A 193 3.45 -10.57 8.81
CA PRO A 193 2.17 -10.68 9.48
C PRO A 193 1.26 -11.69 8.78
N ILE A 194 0.28 -12.20 9.52
CA ILE A 194 -0.72 -13.15 9.00
C ILE A 194 -1.52 -12.57 7.83
N CYS A 195 -1.68 -11.26 7.79
CA CYS A 195 -2.47 -10.59 6.75
C CYS A 195 -1.98 -9.16 6.52
N PRO A 196 -1.80 -8.70 5.27
CA PRO A 196 -1.41 -7.32 4.97
C PRO A 196 -2.41 -6.27 5.49
N ALA A 197 -3.71 -6.57 5.47
CA ALA A 197 -4.73 -5.64 5.99
C ALA A 197 -4.71 -5.53 7.52
N LYS A 198 -4.43 -6.62 8.23
CA LYS A 198 -4.32 -6.66 9.69
C LYS A 198 -2.90 -6.35 10.18
N GLY A 199 -1.90 -6.44 9.32
CA GLY A 199 -0.53 -6.00 9.61
C GLY A 199 -0.45 -4.51 9.93
N CYS A 200 -1.45 -3.71 9.50
CA CYS A 200 -1.64 -2.31 9.87
C CYS A 200 -2.48 -2.12 11.13
N ALA A 201 -2.84 -3.19 11.87
CA ALA A 201 -3.61 -3.08 13.11
C ALA A 201 -2.97 -2.09 14.08
N ILE A 202 -3.80 -1.24 14.67
CA ILE A 202 -3.38 -0.13 15.54
C ILE A 202 -2.75 -0.67 16.83
N ASP A 203 -3.21 -1.84 17.30
CA ASP A 203 -2.68 -2.50 18.48
C ASP A 203 -1.59 -3.54 18.09
N PRO A 204 -0.31 -3.28 18.33
CA PRO A 204 0.77 -4.21 18.04
C PRO A 204 0.64 -5.56 18.77
N ALA A 205 -0.01 -5.59 19.93
CA ALA A 205 -0.20 -6.82 20.71
C ALA A 205 -1.17 -7.81 20.06
N LYS A 206 -2.04 -7.33 19.16
CA LYS A 206 -2.98 -8.16 18.39
C LYS A 206 -2.43 -8.65 17.05
N GLN A 207 -1.18 -8.29 16.74
CA GLN A 207 -0.55 -8.71 15.50
C GLN A 207 0.02 -10.11 15.61
N GLN A 208 -0.41 -11.02 14.74
CA GLN A 208 0.18 -12.35 14.59
C GLN A 208 1.18 -12.34 13.45
N PHE A 209 2.34 -12.94 13.67
CA PHE A 209 3.40 -13.08 12.68
C PHE A 209 3.66 -14.53 12.37
N LEU A 210 3.94 -14.82 11.12
CA LEU A 210 4.12 -16.17 10.58
C LEU A 210 5.59 -16.53 10.33
N GLY A 211 6.50 -15.59 10.52
CA GLY A 211 7.92 -15.76 10.33
C GLY A 211 8.69 -14.45 10.23
N HIS A 212 9.98 -14.56 9.96
CA HIS A 212 10.90 -13.44 9.85
C HIS A 212 11.86 -13.68 8.68
N ILE A 213 11.89 -12.77 7.69
CA ILE A 213 12.62 -12.99 6.41
C ILE A 213 14.14 -13.14 6.54
N CYS A 214 14.75 -12.79 7.66
CA CYS A 214 16.17 -13.06 7.91
C CYS A 214 16.41 -14.41 8.58
N GLN A 215 15.36 -15.14 8.94
CA GLN A 215 15.43 -16.46 9.57
C GLN A 215 14.81 -17.53 8.69
N ASP A 216 13.77 -17.17 7.96
CA ASP A 216 12.94 -18.07 7.18
C ASP A 216 12.95 -17.68 5.70
N ALA A 217 12.92 -18.66 4.80
CA ALA A 217 12.70 -18.37 3.39
C ALA A 217 11.25 -17.93 3.14
N LEU A 218 11.07 -16.91 2.32
CA LEU A 218 9.75 -16.32 2.01
C LEU A 218 8.75 -17.37 1.49
N LEU A 219 9.23 -18.33 0.68
CA LEU A 219 8.40 -19.41 0.16
C LEU A 219 8.03 -20.44 1.23
N ASP A 220 8.88 -20.65 2.23
CA ASP A 220 8.58 -21.55 3.33
C ASP A 220 7.50 -20.95 4.24
N ILE A 221 7.60 -19.64 4.53
CA ILE A 221 6.53 -18.91 5.23
C ILE A 221 5.22 -19.03 4.43
N TRP A 222 5.25 -18.71 3.12
CA TRP A 222 4.07 -18.73 2.24
C TRP A 222 3.42 -20.12 2.13
N ASN A 223 4.22 -21.18 2.12
CA ASN A 223 3.77 -22.55 2.04
C ASN A 223 3.66 -23.24 3.42
N GLY A 224 3.90 -22.49 4.49
CA GLY A 224 3.83 -22.98 5.85
C GLY A 224 2.44 -23.43 6.28
N PRO A 225 2.33 -24.17 7.38
CA PRO A 225 1.08 -24.74 7.86
C PRO A 225 0.03 -23.65 8.18
N GLU A 226 0.44 -22.52 8.73
CA GLU A 226 -0.44 -21.41 9.10
C GLU A 226 -1.10 -20.76 7.88
N PHE A 227 -0.32 -20.46 6.82
CA PHE A 227 -0.87 -19.93 5.59
C PHE A 227 -1.76 -20.97 4.86
N LYS A 228 -1.40 -22.25 4.92
CA LYS A 228 -2.23 -23.32 4.38
C LYS A 228 -3.56 -23.42 5.12
N ALA A 229 -3.53 -23.42 6.44
CA ALA A 229 -4.73 -23.43 7.28
C ALA A 229 -5.63 -22.23 7.03
N MET A 230 -5.03 -21.02 6.92
CA MET A 230 -5.77 -19.80 6.59
C MET A 230 -6.46 -19.90 5.23
N ARG A 231 -5.72 -20.32 4.20
CA ARG A 231 -6.31 -20.50 2.86
C ARG A 231 -7.43 -21.54 2.85
N GLN A 232 -7.27 -22.63 3.60
CA GLN A 232 -8.32 -23.65 3.72
C GLN A 232 -9.57 -23.10 4.40
N ALA A 233 -9.41 -22.42 5.54
CA ALA A 233 -10.54 -21.80 6.25
C ALA A 233 -11.31 -20.82 5.34
N HIS A 234 -10.61 -20.03 4.53
CA HIS A 234 -11.26 -19.12 3.58
C HIS A 234 -11.96 -19.85 2.42
N ARG A 235 -11.39 -20.95 1.90
CA ARG A 235 -12.09 -21.80 0.89
C ARG A 235 -13.37 -22.39 1.46
N ASP A 236 -13.33 -22.81 2.71
CA ASP A 236 -14.46 -23.41 3.41
C ASP A 236 -15.47 -22.37 3.93
N ARG A 237 -15.24 -21.07 3.62
CA ARG A 237 -16.03 -19.91 4.10
C ARG A 237 -16.08 -19.80 5.64
N ARG A 238 -15.05 -20.29 6.31
CA ARG A 238 -14.88 -20.28 7.76
C ARG A 238 -13.74 -19.36 8.21
N GLY A 239 -13.57 -18.24 7.54
CA GLY A 239 -12.58 -17.23 7.93
C GLY A 239 -12.81 -16.67 9.35
N ASP A 240 -14.04 -16.74 9.84
CA ASP A 240 -14.46 -16.33 11.18
C ASP A 240 -13.79 -17.10 12.33
N ILE A 241 -13.35 -18.34 12.07
CA ILE A 241 -12.63 -19.16 13.08
C ILE A 241 -11.19 -18.69 13.30
N LEU A 242 -10.67 -17.90 12.37
CA LEU A 242 -9.31 -17.36 12.48
C LEU A 242 -9.36 -16.05 13.28
N GLU A 243 -8.65 -16.01 14.41
CA GLU A 243 -8.67 -14.84 15.29
C GLU A 243 -8.31 -13.55 14.52
N GLY A 244 -7.31 -13.59 13.65
CA GLY A 244 -6.91 -12.49 12.80
C GLY A 244 -7.94 -12.05 11.74
N CYS A 245 -8.95 -12.87 11.44
CA CYS A 245 -9.99 -12.59 10.42
C CYS A 245 -11.35 -12.30 11.02
N LYS A 246 -11.53 -12.55 12.31
CA LYS A 246 -12.80 -12.34 13.01
C LYS A 246 -13.25 -10.89 12.90
N GLY A 247 -14.50 -10.69 12.46
CA GLY A 247 -15.07 -9.35 12.26
C GLY A 247 -14.42 -8.52 11.14
N CYS A 248 -13.59 -9.13 10.30
CA CYS A 248 -12.97 -8.46 9.16
C CYS A 248 -13.98 -8.33 7.99
N ASN A 249 -14.12 -7.11 7.48
CA ASN A 249 -14.96 -6.80 6.33
C ASN A 249 -14.15 -6.61 5.04
N TYR A 250 -12.91 -7.08 5.01
CA TYR A 250 -12.02 -7.00 3.87
C TYR A 250 -12.23 -8.22 2.98
N SER A 251 -13.15 -8.12 2.04
CA SER A 251 -13.44 -9.17 1.06
C SER A 251 -13.58 -8.58 -0.34
#